data_b67f2cc6dc8e9fc21c678b09e45ccdc8
#
_entry.id   b67f2cc6dc8e9fc21c678b09e45ccdc8
#
_cell.length_a   1.000
_cell.length_b   1.000
_cell.length_c   1.000
_cell.angle_alpha   90.00
_cell.angle_beta   90.00
_cell.angle_gamma   90.00
#
_symmetry.space_group_name_H-M   'P 1'
#
loop_
_entity.id
_entity.type
_entity.pdbx_description
1 polymer ?
#
loop_
_entity_poly.entity_id
_entity_poly.type
_entity_poly.pdbx_seq_one_letter_code
_entity_poly.pdbx_strand_id
1 'polypeptide(L)'
;GRIAELYGDDTPRLAGRLTLNPLSHLDPIGTLLLILFGFGWAKPVPINPEVIRRKSKAGVMVVSLAGPFSNFFLALVSAIPLRFFGVSPFLSSTTNIFPTLGQFLVEFIFLNLTLWLFNLLPFAPLDGEKVLEYLLPESAQPALASIRPYGIFILLALIYITPLLGFDLFTNLIGIPVLNITRFLIGI
;
A
#
# COMPACT_ATOMS: atom_id res chain seq x y z
N GLY A 1 -1.00 -9.40 -9.31
CA GLY A 1 -0.85 -10.17 -10.54
C GLY A 1 -1.27 -11.62 -10.38
N ARG A 2 -0.65 -12.41 -9.48
CA ARG A 2 -0.98 -13.84 -9.30
C ARG A 2 -2.46 -14.08 -8.98
N ILE A 3 -3.06 -13.25 -8.15
CA ILE A 3 -4.49 -13.36 -7.83
C ILE A 3 -5.36 -13.10 -9.08
N ALA A 4 -4.97 -12.17 -9.96
CA ALA A 4 -5.69 -11.92 -11.22
C ALA A 4 -5.70 -13.17 -12.13
N GLU A 5 -4.59 -13.91 -12.22
CA GLU A 5 -4.53 -15.20 -12.96
C GLU A 5 -5.52 -16.24 -12.42
N LEU A 6 -5.73 -16.31 -11.10
CA LEU A 6 -6.74 -17.22 -10.52
C LEU A 6 -8.15 -16.88 -10.99
N TYR A 7 -8.38 -15.62 -11.39
CA TYR A 7 -9.63 -15.17 -12.02
C TYR A 7 -9.61 -15.24 -13.55
N GLY A 8 -8.56 -15.85 -14.14
CA GLY A 8 -8.44 -16.06 -15.59
C GLY A 8 -7.88 -14.87 -16.37
N ASP A 9 -7.34 -13.87 -15.67
CA ASP A 9 -6.71 -12.71 -16.30
C ASP A 9 -5.19 -12.92 -16.44
N ASP A 10 -4.75 -13.28 -17.65
CA ASP A 10 -3.34 -13.48 -17.99
C ASP A 10 -2.59 -12.16 -18.31
N THR A 11 -3.27 -11.00 -18.27
CA THR A 11 -2.66 -9.70 -18.58
C THR A 11 -1.38 -9.43 -17.78
N PRO A 12 -1.31 -9.68 -16.45
CA PRO A 12 -0.09 -9.50 -15.69
C PRO A 12 1.07 -10.38 -16.16
N ARG A 13 0.79 -11.60 -16.57
CA ARG A 13 1.78 -12.55 -17.10
C ARG A 13 2.32 -12.06 -18.46
N LEU A 14 1.42 -11.73 -19.38
CA LEU A 14 1.77 -11.24 -20.72
C LEU A 14 2.57 -9.94 -20.66
N ALA A 15 2.29 -9.10 -19.66
CA ALA A 15 3.05 -7.88 -19.40
C ALA A 15 4.39 -8.11 -18.67
N GLY A 16 4.80 -9.37 -18.41
CA GLY A 16 6.05 -9.70 -17.72
C GLY A 16 6.10 -9.25 -16.24
N ARG A 17 4.91 -9.12 -15.59
CA ARG A 17 4.80 -8.61 -14.21
C ARG A 17 4.86 -9.69 -13.14
N LEU A 18 4.85 -10.98 -13.52
CA LEU A 18 4.89 -12.10 -12.59
C LEU A 18 6.32 -12.62 -12.40
N THR A 19 7.22 -11.72 -12.10
CA THR A 19 8.64 -12.01 -11.85
C THR A 19 9.07 -11.45 -10.50
N LEU A 20 10.08 -12.08 -9.88
CA LEU A 20 10.73 -11.59 -8.66
C LEU A 20 11.86 -10.59 -8.96
N ASN A 21 12.15 -10.31 -10.24
CA ASN A 21 13.15 -9.30 -10.60
C ASN A 21 12.63 -7.89 -10.26
N PRO A 22 13.22 -7.18 -9.27
CA PRO A 22 12.76 -5.86 -8.86
C PRO A 22 12.84 -4.82 -9.99
N LEU A 23 13.81 -4.92 -10.89
CA LEU A 23 14.01 -3.98 -11.99
C LEU A 23 12.81 -3.95 -12.95
N SER A 24 12.10 -5.06 -13.11
CA SER A 24 10.91 -5.12 -13.96
C SER A 24 9.73 -4.33 -13.40
N HIS A 25 9.75 -3.96 -12.11
CA HIS A 25 8.69 -3.22 -11.42
C HIS A 25 9.00 -1.74 -11.25
N LEU A 26 10.26 -1.33 -11.45
CA LEU A 26 10.65 0.06 -11.33
C LEU A 26 10.13 0.91 -12.49
N ASP A 27 9.56 2.06 -12.16
CA ASP A 27 9.29 3.14 -13.12
C ASP A 27 10.46 4.12 -13.08
N PRO A 28 11.10 4.44 -14.21
CA PRO A 28 12.27 5.32 -14.21
C PRO A 28 11.98 6.71 -13.63
N ILE A 29 10.82 7.29 -13.97
CA ILE A 29 10.42 8.62 -13.49
C ILE A 29 10.03 8.54 -12.02
N GLY A 30 9.22 7.55 -11.65
CA GLY A 30 8.81 7.33 -10.26
C GLY A 30 10.01 7.06 -9.34
N THR A 31 11.01 6.30 -9.82
CA THR A 31 12.25 6.04 -9.07
C THR A 31 13.10 7.31 -8.93
N LEU A 32 13.25 8.12 -10.00
CA LEU A 32 13.97 9.38 -9.94
C LEU A 32 13.34 10.34 -8.94
N LEU A 33 12.00 10.50 -8.98
CA LEU A 33 11.28 11.36 -8.06
C LEU A 33 11.39 10.88 -6.61
N LEU A 34 11.40 9.56 -6.39
CA LEU A 34 11.63 8.99 -5.05
C LEU A 34 12.99 9.40 -4.48
N ILE A 35 14.04 9.38 -5.31
CA ILE A 35 15.40 9.76 -4.90
C ILE A 35 15.50 11.28 -4.64
N LEU A 36 14.89 12.10 -5.47
CA LEU A 36 15.02 13.56 -5.40
C LEU A 36 14.08 14.21 -4.39
N PHE A 37 12.87 13.68 -4.23
CA PHE A 37 11.80 14.32 -3.46
C PHE A 37 11.21 13.43 -2.36
N GLY A 38 11.71 12.19 -2.20
CA GLY A 38 11.16 11.24 -1.23
C GLY A 38 9.77 10.68 -1.58
N PHE A 39 9.24 11.00 -2.77
CA PHE A 39 7.98 10.50 -3.29
C PHE A 39 8.16 9.91 -4.67
N GLY A 40 7.61 8.73 -4.89
CA GLY A 40 7.69 8.05 -6.17
C GLY A 40 6.67 6.93 -6.31
N TRP A 41 6.66 6.29 -7.45
CA TRP A 41 5.78 5.16 -7.73
C TRP A 41 6.49 4.05 -8.50
N ALA A 42 5.99 2.85 -8.34
CA ALA A 42 6.38 1.70 -9.13
C ALA A 42 5.51 1.59 -10.39
N LYS A 43 6.02 0.92 -11.39
CA LYS A 43 5.28 0.64 -12.62
C LYS A 43 4.06 -0.25 -12.31
N PRO A 44 2.83 0.17 -12.61
CA PRO A 44 1.62 -0.55 -12.23
C PRO A 44 1.54 -1.93 -12.90
N VAL A 45 0.89 -2.87 -12.21
CA VAL A 45 0.58 -4.19 -12.77
C VAL A 45 -0.75 -4.08 -13.52
N PRO A 46 -0.76 -4.23 -14.86
CA PRO A 46 -2.01 -4.14 -15.61
C PRO A 46 -2.90 -5.36 -15.30
N ILE A 47 -4.20 -5.12 -15.19
CA ILE A 47 -5.23 -6.15 -15.06
C ILE A 47 -6.37 -5.87 -16.04
N ASN A 48 -7.12 -6.92 -16.40
CA ASN A 48 -8.34 -6.78 -17.18
C ASN A 48 -9.58 -7.01 -16.28
N PRO A 49 -10.22 -5.93 -15.81
CA PRO A 49 -11.36 -6.02 -14.89
C PRO A 49 -12.55 -6.79 -15.48
N GLU A 50 -12.74 -6.73 -16.81
CA GLU A 50 -13.86 -7.43 -17.46
C GLU A 50 -13.70 -8.95 -17.40
N VAL A 51 -12.49 -9.47 -17.67
CA VAL A 51 -12.18 -10.89 -17.57
C VAL A 51 -12.40 -11.37 -16.12
N ILE A 52 -11.91 -10.61 -15.16
CA ILE A 52 -12.04 -10.92 -13.74
C ILE A 52 -13.53 -10.93 -13.32
N ARG A 53 -14.31 -9.90 -13.72
CA ARG A 53 -15.74 -9.78 -13.39
C ARG A 53 -16.60 -10.91 -13.99
N ARG A 54 -16.24 -11.44 -15.17
CA ARG A 54 -16.92 -12.60 -15.76
C ARG A 54 -16.86 -13.83 -14.86
N LYS A 55 -15.76 -14.00 -14.12
CA LYS A 55 -15.60 -15.14 -13.19
C LYS A 55 -16.21 -14.85 -11.82
N SER A 56 -16.09 -13.60 -11.32
CA SER A 56 -16.66 -13.17 -10.04
C SER A 56 -16.87 -11.68 -10.00
N LYS A 57 -18.05 -11.23 -9.57
CA LYS A 57 -18.34 -9.80 -9.33
C LYS A 57 -17.38 -9.19 -8.30
N ALA A 58 -17.00 -9.95 -7.27
CA ALA A 58 -16.05 -9.53 -6.25
C ALA A 58 -14.57 -9.65 -6.69
N GLY A 59 -14.30 -10.24 -7.87
CA GLY A 59 -12.94 -10.57 -8.29
C GLY A 59 -12.00 -9.38 -8.33
N VAL A 60 -12.44 -8.24 -8.86
CA VAL A 60 -11.61 -7.01 -8.93
C VAL A 60 -11.27 -6.51 -7.53
N MET A 61 -12.23 -6.50 -6.60
CA MET A 61 -12.00 -6.14 -5.19
C MET A 61 -10.97 -7.07 -4.55
N VAL A 62 -11.11 -8.39 -4.73
CA VAL A 62 -10.17 -9.37 -4.15
C VAL A 62 -8.75 -9.20 -4.73
N VAL A 63 -8.64 -8.95 -6.04
CA VAL A 63 -7.34 -8.69 -6.69
C VAL A 63 -6.70 -7.42 -6.13
N SER A 64 -7.46 -6.35 -5.95
CA SER A 64 -6.97 -5.09 -5.37
C SER A 64 -6.56 -5.25 -3.91
N LEU A 65 -7.35 -5.95 -3.09
CA LEU A 65 -7.02 -6.20 -1.68
C LEU A 65 -5.77 -7.05 -1.49
N ALA A 66 -5.37 -7.86 -2.47
CA ALA A 66 -4.20 -8.73 -2.35
C ALA A 66 -2.89 -7.96 -2.11
N GLY A 67 -2.75 -6.74 -2.67
CA GLY A 67 -1.59 -5.86 -2.41
C GLY A 67 -1.52 -5.42 -0.94
N PRO A 68 -2.54 -4.69 -0.46
CA PRO A 68 -2.61 -4.26 0.94
C PRO A 68 -2.46 -5.42 1.93
N PHE A 69 -3.17 -6.53 1.74
CA PHE A 69 -3.03 -7.68 2.63
C PHE A 69 -1.65 -8.33 2.62
N SER A 70 -0.93 -8.29 1.49
CA SER A 70 0.47 -8.75 1.44
C SER A 70 1.37 -7.87 2.32
N ASN A 71 1.20 -6.56 2.28
CA ASN A 71 1.93 -5.64 3.14
C ASN A 71 1.61 -5.88 4.63
N PHE A 72 0.33 -6.04 4.97
CA PHE A 72 -0.07 -6.37 6.33
C PHE A 72 0.57 -7.67 6.82
N PHE A 73 0.55 -8.72 6.00
CA PHE A 73 1.18 -10.01 6.32
C PHE A 73 2.69 -9.88 6.50
N LEU A 74 3.38 -9.12 5.64
CA LEU A 74 4.82 -8.85 5.79
C LEU A 74 5.13 -8.14 7.11
N ALA A 75 4.32 -7.16 7.50
CA ALA A 75 4.47 -6.49 8.79
C ALA A 75 4.32 -7.48 9.96
N LEU A 76 3.30 -8.35 9.93
CA LEU A 76 3.09 -9.37 10.96
C LEU A 76 4.28 -10.32 11.09
N VAL A 77 4.77 -10.86 9.98
CA VAL A 77 5.91 -11.79 9.97
C VAL A 77 7.17 -11.11 10.49
N SER A 78 7.39 -9.86 10.09
CA SER A 78 8.57 -9.08 10.50
C SER A 78 8.55 -8.67 11.98
N ALA A 79 7.38 -8.66 12.62
CA ALA A 79 7.27 -8.40 14.05
C ALA A 79 7.69 -9.61 14.93
N ILE A 80 7.67 -10.84 14.39
CA ILE A 80 7.99 -12.06 15.15
C ILE A 80 9.39 -12.00 15.79
N PRO A 81 10.48 -11.63 15.09
CA PRO A 81 11.81 -11.55 15.70
C PRO A 81 11.89 -10.54 16.85
N LEU A 82 11.22 -9.39 16.71
CA LEU A 82 11.20 -8.34 17.75
C LEU A 82 10.43 -8.80 18.98
N ARG A 83 9.29 -9.43 18.80
CA ARG A 83 8.39 -9.80 19.90
C ARG A 83 8.82 -11.07 20.64
N PHE A 84 9.32 -12.08 19.93
CA PHE A 84 9.53 -13.43 20.49
C PHE A 84 10.97 -13.88 20.57
N PHE A 85 11.90 -13.27 19.81
CA PHE A 85 13.28 -13.70 19.75
C PHE A 85 14.27 -12.69 20.37
N GLY A 86 13.77 -11.67 21.08
CA GLY A 86 14.60 -10.73 21.82
C GLY A 86 15.44 -9.78 20.95
N VAL A 87 15.08 -9.64 19.67
CA VAL A 87 15.72 -8.64 18.81
C VAL A 87 15.31 -7.27 19.29
N SER A 88 16.25 -6.49 19.86
CA SER A 88 15.94 -5.18 20.42
C SER A 88 15.73 -4.12 19.31
N PRO A 89 14.60 -3.40 19.32
CA PRO A 89 14.37 -2.27 18.41
C PRO A 89 15.23 -1.03 18.75
N PHE A 90 15.76 -0.96 19.99
CA PHE A 90 16.41 0.24 20.55
C PHE A 90 17.94 0.12 20.66
N LEU A 91 18.55 -1.01 20.27
CA LEU A 91 19.99 -1.13 20.26
C LEU A 91 20.61 -0.17 19.23
N SER A 92 20.83 1.06 19.68
CA SER A 92 21.59 2.06 18.93
C SER A 92 23.05 1.92 19.29
N SER A 93 23.87 1.38 18.40
CA SER A 93 25.30 1.67 18.47
C SER A 93 25.51 3.05 17.83
N THR A 94 25.93 4.00 18.64
CA THR A 94 26.23 5.39 18.22
C THR A 94 27.33 5.49 17.14
N THR A 95 27.89 4.36 16.74
CA THR A 95 29.01 4.26 15.78
C THR A 95 28.65 3.60 14.45
N ASN A 96 27.44 3.05 14.29
CA ASN A 96 27.09 2.34 13.05
C ASN A 96 26.39 3.27 12.05
N ILE A 97 26.95 3.34 10.84
CA ILE A 97 26.35 4.04 9.70
C ILE A 97 25.06 3.33 9.22
N PHE A 98 24.98 2.01 9.44
CA PHE A 98 23.85 1.20 9.02
C PHE A 98 22.90 0.89 10.20
N PRO A 99 21.57 0.84 9.95
CA PRO A 99 20.60 0.47 10.96
C PRO A 99 20.87 -0.95 11.47
N THR A 100 20.63 -1.18 12.75
CA THR A 100 20.63 -2.53 13.31
C THR A 100 19.46 -3.35 12.73
N LEU A 101 19.53 -4.68 12.86
CA LEU A 101 18.43 -5.56 12.43
C LEU A 101 17.10 -5.14 13.09
N GLY A 102 17.13 -4.78 14.39
CA GLY A 102 15.92 -4.33 15.09
C GLY A 102 15.35 -3.04 14.51
N GLN A 103 16.19 -2.05 14.26
CA GLN A 103 15.78 -0.79 13.62
C GLN A 103 15.21 -1.03 12.21
N PHE A 104 15.92 -1.82 11.40
CA PHE A 104 15.46 -2.20 10.07
C PHE A 104 14.08 -2.87 10.11
N LEU A 105 13.85 -3.82 11.03
CA LEU A 105 12.57 -4.50 11.16
C LEU A 105 11.45 -3.54 11.59
N VAL A 106 11.72 -2.62 12.52
CA VAL A 106 10.72 -1.61 12.93
C VAL A 106 10.32 -0.72 11.75
N GLU A 107 11.31 -0.19 11.01
CA GLU A 107 11.04 0.63 9.82
C GLU A 107 10.29 -0.17 8.74
N PHE A 108 10.67 -1.43 8.53
CA PHE A 108 10.01 -2.30 7.57
C PHE A 108 8.54 -2.59 7.96
N ILE A 109 8.25 -2.82 9.25
CA ILE A 109 6.89 -2.98 9.77
C ILE A 109 6.10 -1.69 9.56
N PHE A 110 6.67 -0.55 9.97
CA PHE A 110 6.03 0.75 9.84
C PHE A 110 5.67 1.08 8.38
N LEU A 111 6.62 0.88 7.46
CA LEU A 111 6.42 1.10 6.04
C LEU A 111 5.31 0.19 5.47
N ASN A 112 5.33 -1.10 5.78
CA ASN A 112 4.34 -2.04 5.27
C ASN A 112 2.94 -1.76 5.84
N LEU A 113 2.81 -1.39 7.12
CA LEU A 113 1.53 -0.97 7.70
C LEU A 113 1.02 0.34 7.10
N THR A 114 1.93 1.28 6.83
CA THR A 114 1.58 2.53 6.14
C THR A 114 1.06 2.25 4.73
N LEU A 115 1.75 1.41 3.95
CA LEU A 115 1.32 1.02 2.61
C LEU A 115 -0.01 0.25 2.64
N TRP A 116 -0.21 -0.62 3.62
CA TRP A 116 -1.45 -1.34 3.82
C TRP A 116 -2.63 -0.37 4.03
N LEU A 117 -2.52 0.50 5.02
CA LEU A 117 -3.61 1.40 5.40
C LEU A 117 -3.84 2.49 4.34
N PHE A 118 -2.76 3.03 3.77
CA PHE A 118 -2.82 4.02 2.70
C PHE A 118 -3.55 3.49 1.46
N ASN A 119 -3.23 2.27 1.02
CA ASN A 119 -3.89 1.68 -0.14
C ASN A 119 -5.35 1.28 0.12
N LEU A 120 -5.80 1.23 1.37
CA LEU A 120 -7.21 1.01 1.72
C LEU A 120 -8.04 2.31 1.69
N LEU A 121 -7.43 3.48 1.52
CA LEU A 121 -8.19 4.72 1.35
C LEU A 121 -9.08 4.64 0.10
N PRO A 122 -10.34 5.13 0.18
CA PRO A 122 -11.35 4.94 -0.86
C PRO A 122 -11.22 5.93 -2.03
N PHE A 123 -10.01 6.29 -2.43
CA PHE A 123 -9.71 7.27 -3.47
C PHE A 123 -8.84 6.67 -4.57
N ALA A 124 -9.17 6.97 -5.84
CA ALA A 124 -8.28 6.64 -6.95
C ALA A 124 -6.93 7.41 -6.82
N PRO A 125 -5.80 6.82 -7.18
CA PRO A 125 -5.62 5.52 -7.84
C PRO A 125 -5.37 4.34 -6.87
N LEU A 126 -5.82 4.41 -5.62
CA LEU A 126 -5.54 3.41 -4.59
C LEU A 126 -6.47 2.18 -4.70
N ASP A 127 -6.04 1.06 -4.12
CA ASP A 127 -6.79 -0.21 -4.15
C ASP A 127 -8.14 -0.14 -3.42
N GLY A 128 -8.25 0.70 -2.39
CA GLY A 128 -9.48 0.93 -1.63
C GLY A 128 -10.62 1.50 -2.47
N GLU A 129 -10.33 2.22 -3.55
CA GLU A 129 -11.33 2.69 -4.50
C GLU A 129 -12.08 1.52 -5.15
N LYS A 130 -11.39 0.42 -5.48
CA LYS A 130 -12.00 -0.79 -6.04
C LYS A 130 -12.86 -1.54 -5.03
N VAL A 131 -12.50 -1.46 -3.75
CA VAL A 131 -13.32 -1.99 -2.65
C VAL A 131 -14.58 -1.17 -2.52
N LEU A 132 -14.47 0.16 -2.52
CA LEU A 132 -15.61 1.07 -2.47
C LEU A 132 -16.53 0.87 -3.68
N GLU A 133 -15.98 0.78 -4.90
CA GLU A 133 -16.75 0.50 -6.13
C GLU A 133 -17.60 -0.77 -5.99
N TYR A 134 -17.05 -1.84 -5.41
CA TYR A 134 -17.77 -3.09 -5.21
C TYR A 134 -18.87 -2.99 -4.15
N LEU A 135 -18.64 -2.24 -3.07
CA LEU A 135 -19.59 -2.09 -1.95
C LEU A 135 -20.73 -1.13 -2.26
N LEU A 136 -20.51 -0.18 -3.18
CA LEU A 136 -21.52 0.80 -3.54
C LEU A 136 -22.62 0.17 -4.42
N PRO A 137 -23.89 0.61 -4.23
CA PRO A 137 -24.97 0.24 -5.12
C PRO A 137 -24.72 0.82 -6.52
N GLU A 138 -25.28 0.17 -7.54
CA GLU A 138 -25.11 0.58 -8.94
C GLU A 138 -25.49 2.05 -9.20
N SER A 139 -26.48 2.56 -8.48
CA SER A 139 -26.92 3.96 -8.57
C SER A 139 -25.85 4.98 -8.12
N ALA A 140 -24.90 4.60 -7.26
CA ALA A 140 -23.85 5.48 -6.75
C ALA A 140 -22.55 5.36 -7.57
N GLN A 141 -22.39 4.34 -8.41
CA GLN A 141 -21.18 4.14 -9.22
C GLN A 141 -20.87 5.31 -10.19
N PRO A 142 -21.85 5.96 -10.84
CA PRO A 142 -21.59 7.14 -11.67
C PRO A 142 -20.98 8.30 -10.88
N ALA A 143 -21.43 8.53 -9.64
CA ALA A 143 -20.85 9.55 -8.77
C ALA A 143 -19.39 9.24 -8.41
N LEU A 144 -19.07 7.97 -8.07
CA LEU A 144 -17.69 7.54 -7.84
C LEU A 144 -16.83 7.74 -9.11
N ALA A 145 -17.35 7.37 -10.28
CA ALA A 145 -16.65 7.52 -11.55
C ALA A 145 -16.34 9.00 -11.87
N SER A 146 -17.22 9.94 -11.52
CA SER A 146 -16.99 11.38 -11.73
C SER A 146 -15.91 11.95 -10.80
N ILE A 147 -15.70 11.37 -9.60
CA ILE A 147 -14.68 11.80 -8.65
C ILE A 147 -13.30 11.17 -8.97
N ARG A 148 -13.28 10.00 -9.61
CA ARG A 148 -12.05 9.23 -9.92
C ARG A 148 -10.91 10.06 -10.57
N PRO A 149 -11.15 10.94 -11.55
CA PRO A 149 -10.10 11.77 -12.15
C PRO A 149 -9.43 12.74 -11.17
N TYR A 150 -10.12 13.09 -10.09
CA TYR A 150 -9.64 14.02 -9.07
C TYR A 150 -8.96 13.32 -7.88
N GLY A 151 -8.91 11.99 -7.86
CA GLY A 151 -8.41 11.22 -6.74
C GLY A 151 -6.99 11.59 -6.31
N ILE A 152 -6.07 11.82 -7.25
CA ILE A 152 -4.70 12.26 -6.94
C ILE A 152 -4.70 13.64 -6.27
N PHE A 153 -5.55 14.56 -6.72
CA PHE A 153 -5.65 15.90 -6.11
C PHE A 153 -6.25 15.84 -4.70
N ILE A 154 -7.21 14.94 -4.47
CA ILE A 154 -7.78 14.67 -3.14
C ILE A 154 -6.69 14.14 -2.20
N LEU A 155 -5.86 13.21 -2.66
CA LEU A 155 -4.74 12.67 -1.89
C LEU A 155 -3.69 13.73 -1.56
N LEU A 156 -3.31 14.56 -2.55
CA LEU A 156 -2.38 15.67 -2.33
C LEU A 156 -2.96 16.69 -1.35
N ALA A 157 -4.25 17.01 -1.46
CA ALA A 157 -4.92 17.89 -0.51
C ALA A 157 -4.92 17.30 0.90
N LEU A 158 -5.22 16.01 1.05
CA LEU A 158 -5.19 15.31 2.33
C LEU A 158 -3.80 15.38 2.99
N ILE A 159 -2.73 15.22 2.20
CA ILE A 159 -1.35 15.16 2.72
C ILE A 159 -0.78 16.55 2.99
N TYR A 160 -1.03 17.52 2.10
CA TYR A 160 -0.33 18.81 2.14
C TYR A 160 -1.21 19.98 2.59
N ILE A 161 -2.50 19.98 2.28
CA ILE A 161 -3.39 21.13 2.59
C ILE A 161 -3.97 21.01 4.00
N THR A 162 -4.39 19.81 4.44
CA THR A 162 -5.03 19.66 5.75
C THR A 162 -4.12 20.05 6.92
N PRO A 163 -2.79 19.75 6.91
CA PRO A 163 -1.90 20.23 7.97
C PRO A 163 -1.80 21.76 8.02
N LEU A 164 -1.81 22.43 6.86
CA LEU A 164 -1.78 23.91 6.80
C LEU A 164 -3.04 24.56 7.38
N LEU A 165 -4.15 23.83 7.38
CA LEU A 165 -5.42 24.27 7.99
C LEU A 165 -5.53 23.97 9.49
N GLY A 166 -4.47 23.40 10.09
CA GLY A 166 -4.41 23.10 11.51
C GLY A 166 -4.95 21.71 11.90
N PHE A 167 -5.34 20.86 10.94
CA PHE A 167 -5.75 19.49 11.20
C PHE A 167 -5.08 18.53 10.21
N ASP A 168 -4.16 17.72 10.72
CA ASP A 168 -3.43 16.75 9.92
C ASP A 168 -4.23 15.46 9.81
N LEU A 169 -5.11 15.40 8.80
CA LEU A 169 -5.95 14.23 8.54
C LEU A 169 -5.12 13.00 8.16
N PHE A 170 -4.01 13.19 7.45
CA PHE A 170 -3.16 12.07 7.05
C PHE A 170 -2.51 11.42 8.28
N THR A 171 -1.92 12.20 9.16
CA THR A 171 -1.35 11.69 10.41
C THR A 171 -2.41 11.04 11.29
N ASN A 172 -3.60 11.63 11.39
CA ASN A 172 -4.68 11.06 12.19
C ASN A 172 -5.24 9.75 11.63
N LEU A 173 -5.43 9.66 10.31
CA LEU A 173 -6.02 8.49 9.65
C LEU A 173 -5.02 7.36 9.40
N ILE A 174 -3.75 7.68 9.19
CA ILE A 174 -2.71 6.72 8.82
C ILE A 174 -1.62 6.66 9.89
N GLY A 175 -0.99 7.79 10.20
CA GLY A 175 0.19 7.84 11.07
C GLY A 175 -0.06 7.30 12.47
N ILE A 176 -1.07 7.81 13.17
CA ILE A 176 -1.39 7.36 14.54
C ILE A 176 -1.82 5.89 14.59
N PRO A 177 -2.76 5.41 13.74
CA PRO A 177 -3.09 4.00 13.70
C PRO A 177 -1.90 3.09 13.41
N VAL A 178 -1.07 3.43 12.42
CA VAL A 178 0.14 2.67 12.08
C VAL A 178 1.10 2.61 13.26
N LEU A 179 1.35 3.73 13.93
CA LEU A 179 2.22 3.78 15.12
C LEU A 179 1.69 2.87 16.24
N ASN A 180 0.39 2.94 16.53
CA ASN A 180 -0.24 2.12 17.57
C ASN A 180 -0.20 0.63 17.23
N ILE A 181 -0.48 0.26 15.97
CA ILE A 181 -0.40 -1.14 15.51
C ILE A 181 1.07 -1.61 15.58
N THR A 182 2.02 -0.80 15.15
CA THR A 182 3.45 -1.13 15.23
C THR A 182 3.86 -1.42 16.67
N ARG A 183 3.54 -0.52 17.61
CA ARG A 183 3.83 -0.71 19.05
C ARG A 183 3.21 -2.00 19.58
N PHE A 184 1.95 -2.24 19.27
CA PHE A 184 1.24 -3.47 19.67
C PHE A 184 1.93 -4.73 19.13
N LEU A 185 2.33 -4.73 17.87
CA LEU A 185 2.98 -5.87 17.22
C LEU A 185 4.35 -6.19 17.84
N ILE A 186 5.14 -5.17 18.15
CA ILE A 186 6.48 -5.36 18.73
C ILE A 186 6.47 -5.46 20.26
N GLY A 187 5.33 -5.18 20.90
CA GLY A 187 5.13 -5.40 22.34
C GLY A 187 5.63 -4.26 23.24
N ILE A 188 5.53 -3.01 22.76
CA ILE A 188 5.88 -1.78 23.51
C ILE A 188 4.73 -0.79 23.51
#